data_769887b8f2e4c1534baa374e9f219eb1
#
_entry.id   769887b8f2e4c1534baa374e9f219eb1
#
_cell.length_a   1.000
_cell.length_b   1.000
_cell.length_c   1.000
_cell.angle_alpha   90.00
_cell.angle_beta   90.00
_cell.angle_gamma   90.00
#
_symmetry.space_group_name_H-M   'P 1'
#
loop_
_entity.id
_entity.type
_entity.pdbx_description
1 polymer ?
#
loop_
_entity_poly.entity_id
_entity_poly.type
_entity_poly.pdbx_seq_one_letter_code
_entity_poly.pdbx_strand_id
1 'polypeptide(L)'
;MIFMVFFLVLYGIMTYGMIFTAQQSLNLAAHDGARKALQWQGGAGHMQRRAEAARNLAMQQADWITTISGAPLAVAVCGKAGPLSATDGATCSGLALADDQFEVIVSYPYGAHPLIPNLPLVDRAMVPDILQARASVRLSDLAANGGA
;
A
#
# COMPACT_ATOMS: atom_id res chain seq x y z
N MET A 1 29.67 15.27 24.36
CA MET A 1 29.78 14.13 23.42
C MET A 1 28.69 13.07 23.65
N ILE A 2 28.50 12.57 24.86
CA ILE A 2 27.53 11.47 25.16
C ILE A 2 26.08 11.87 24.74
N PHE A 3 25.67 13.10 25.00
CA PHE A 3 24.32 13.59 24.65
C PHE A 3 24.08 13.56 23.14
N MET A 4 25.06 13.92 22.33
CA MET A 4 24.92 13.92 20.86
C MET A 4 24.73 12.49 20.31
N VAL A 5 25.51 11.52 20.83
CA VAL A 5 25.38 10.11 20.45
C VAL A 5 24.02 9.57 20.87
N PHE A 6 23.59 9.87 22.09
CA PHE A 6 22.26 9.47 22.58
C PHE A 6 21.14 10.02 21.70
N PHE A 7 21.21 11.31 21.32
CA PHE A 7 20.22 11.94 20.44
C PHE A 7 20.17 11.28 19.05
N LEU A 8 21.33 10.98 18.44
CA LEU A 8 21.40 10.29 17.15
C LEU A 8 20.76 8.90 17.20
N VAL A 9 21.04 8.13 18.28
CA VAL A 9 20.44 6.79 18.46
C VAL A 9 18.93 6.91 18.64
N LEU A 10 18.46 7.83 19.48
CA LEU A 10 17.02 8.05 19.67
C LEU A 10 16.31 8.45 18.38
N TYR A 11 16.90 9.37 17.62
CA TYR A 11 16.37 9.79 16.33
C TYR A 11 16.32 8.64 15.33
N GLY A 12 17.37 7.82 15.28
CA GLY A 12 17.39 6.63 14.43
C GLY A 12 16.29 5.64 14.76
N ILE A 13 16.08 5.34 16.05
CA ILE A 13 14.99 4.46 16.50
C ILE A 13 13.62 5.01 16.10
N MET A 14 13.38 6.31 16.29
CA MET A 14 12.12 6.95 15.90
C MET A 14 11.91 6.91 14.39
N THR A 15 12.93 7.22 13.59
CA THR A 15 12.84 7.22 12.13
C THR A 15 12.52 5.83 11.58
N TYR A 16 13.29 4.81 12.00
CA TYR A 16 13.04 3.43 11.57
C TYR A 16 11.72 2.88 12.09
N GLY A 17 11.33 3.23 13.31
CA GLY A 17 10.04 2.86 13.88
C GLY A 17 8.87 3.40 13.06
N MET A 18 8.94 4.65 12.61
CA MET A 18 7.91 5.25 11.74
C MET A 18 7.88 4.63 10.35
N ILE A 19 9.04 4.39 9.72
CA ILE A 19 9.13 3.68 8.43
C ILE A 19 8.50 2.29 8.53
N PHE A 20 8.84 1.55 9.58
CA PHE A 20 8.31 0.21 9.81
C PHE A 20 6.79 0.22 10.04
N THR A 21 6.28 1.15 10.83
CA THR A 21 4.85 1.34 11.08
C THR A 21 4.11 1.67 9.78
N ALA A 22 4.65 2.58 8.97
CA ALA A 22 4.09 2.92 7.68
C ALA A 22 4.06 1.71 6.74
N GLN A 23 5.15 0.95 6.66
CA GLN A 23 5.23 -0.28 5.84
C GLN A 23 4.21 -1.33 6.29
N GLN A 24 4.03 -1.53 7.59
CA GLN A 24 3.01 -2.43 8.12
C GLN A 24 1.59 -1.97 7.77
N SER A 25 1.33 -0.67 7.87
CA SER A 25 0.04 -0.10 7.49
C SER A 25 -0.26 -0.27 6.00
N LEU A 26 0.74 -0.07 5.12
CA LEU A 26 0.58 -0.30 3.69
C LEU A 26 0.33 -1.79 3.38
N ASN A 27 1.02 -2.71 4.07
CA ASN A 27 0.79 -4.14 3.93
C ASN A 27 -0.64 -4.50 4.34
N LEU A 28 -1.11 -4.01 5.49
CA LEU A 28 -2.48 -4.22 5.94
C LEU A 28 -3.48 -3.66 4.93
N ALA A 29 -3.28 -2.44 4.44
CA ALA A 29 -4.13 -1.81 3.45
C ALA A 29 -4.22 -2.62 2.14
N ALA A 30 -3.09 -3.14 1.65
CA ALA A 30 -3.06 -3.99 0.46
C ALA A 30 -3.84 -5.30 0.67
N HIS A 31 -3.64 -5.97 1.82
CA HIS A 31 -4.32 -7.23 2.12
C HIS A 31 -5.82 -7.05 2.36
N ASP A 32 -6.23 -6.02 3.10
CA ASP A 32 -7.65 -5.73 3.35
C ASP A 32 -8.36 -5.27 2.07
N GLY A 33 -7.68 -4.46 1.25
CA GLY A 33 -8.16 -4.10 -0.09
C GLY A 33 -8.37 -5.33 -0.97
N ALA A 34 -7.41 -6.26 -0.98
CA ALA A 34 -7.52 -7.51 -1.73
C ALA A 34 -8.68 -8.39 -1.23
N ARG A 35 -8.87 -8.52 0.09
CA ARG A 35 -10.03 -9.22 0.66
C ARG A 35 -11.35 -8.53 0.30
N LYS A 36 -11.38 -7.20 0.25
CA LYS A 36 -12.57 -6.45 -0.17
C LYS A 36 -12.95 -6.72 -1.62
N ALA A 37 -11.97 -6.90 -2.51
CA ALA A 37 -12.21 -7.29 -3.90
C ALA A 37 -12.91 -8.66 -4.03
N LEU A 38 -12.74 -9.55 -3.06
CA LEU A 38 -13.42 -10.85 -3.05
C LEU A 38 -14.91 -10.76 -2.69
N GLN A 39 -15.35 -9.68 -2.02
CA GLN A 39 -16.74 -9.53 -1.63
C GLN A 39 -17.63 -9.32 -2.86
N TRP A 40 -18.76 -10.04 -2.89
CA TRP A 40 -19.71 -9.98 -3.99
C TRP A 40 -20.29 -8.57 -4.15
N GLN A 41 -20.17 -8.03 -5.37
CA GLN A 41 -20.80 -6.77 -5.80
C GLN A 41 -21.72 -7.10 -6.98
N GLY A 42 -23.02 -7.20 -6.74
CA GLY A 42 -23.99 -7.61 -7.76
C GLY A 42 -24.09 -6.65 -8.97
N GLY A 43 -24.56 -7.19 -10.11
CA GLY A 43 -24.91 -6.44 -11.31
C GLY A 43 -23.80 -6.27 -12.36
N ALA A 44 -24.12 -5.60 -13.47
CA ALA A 44 -23.17 -5.35 -14.55
C ALA A 44 -21.97 -4.52 -14.07
N GLY A 45 -20.74 -4.79 -14.54
CA GLY A 45 -19.53 -4.12 -14.12
C GLY A 45 -19.07 -4.49 -12.72
N HIS A 46 -19.42 -5.67 -12.23
CA HIS A 46 -19.06 -6.16 -10.88
C HIS A 46 -17.55 -6.15 -10.61
N MET A 47 -16.73 -6.45 -11.63
CA MET A 47 -15.26 -6.42 -11.49
C MET A 47 -14.75 -5.02 -11.17
N GLN A 48 -15.22 -4.01 -11.86
CA GLN A 48 -14.82 -2.64 -11.63
C GLN A 48 -15.27 -2.12 -10.26
N ARG A 49 -16.53 -2.43 -9.86
CA ARG A 49 -17.02 -2.06 -8.52
C ARG A 49 -16.26 -2.74 -7.39
N ARG A 50 -15.85 -3.99 -7.58
CA ARG A 50 -14.96 -4.69 -6.64
C ARG A 50 -13.61 -3.98 -6.53
N ALA A 51 -13.03 -3.60 -7.67
CA ALA A 51 -11.76 -2.90 -7.70
C ALA A 51 -11.86 -1.51 -7.04
N GLU A 52 -12.93 -0.77 -7.27
CA GLU A 52 -13.18 0.54 -6.62
C GLU A 52 -13.37 0.39 -5.11
N ALA A 53 -14.13 -0.60 -4.66
CA ALA A 53 -14.32 -0.88 -3.24
C ALA A 53 -13.00 -1.27 -2.55
N ALA A 54 -12.18 -2.08 -3.22
CA ALA A 54 -10.85 -2.47 -2.74
C ALA A 54 -9.91 -1.27 -2.62
N ARG A 55 -9.87 -0.42 -3.66
CA ARG A 55 -9.08 0.81 -3.65
C ARG A 55 -9.50 1.75 -2.51
N ASN A 56 -10.80 1.99 -2.38
CA ASN A 56 -11.31 2.91 -1.36
C ASN A 56 -10.99 2.41 0.06
N LEU A 57 -11.11 1.11 0.32
CA LEU A 57 -10.73 0.54 1.60
C LEU A 57 -9.23 0.65 1.86
N ALA A 58 -8.39 0.35 0.86
CA ALA A 58 -6.94 0.47 0.99
C ALA A 58 -6.51 1.92 1.29
N MET A 59 -7.12 2.90 0.62
CA MET A 59 -6.89 4.32 0.89
C MET A 59 -7.31 4.69 2.32
N GLN A 60 -8.47 4.23 2.77
CA GLN A 60 -8.98 4.53 4.12
C GLN A 60 -8.08 3.96 5.22
N GLN A 61 -7.53 2.75 5.04
CA GLN A 61 -6.64 2.11 6.01
C GLN A 61 -5.31 2.84 6.19
N ALA A 62 -4.80 3.47 5.14
CA ALA A 62 -3.53 4.18 5.15
C ALA A 62 -3.67 5.72 5.17
N ASP A 63 -4.88 6.25 5.38
CA ASP A 63 -5.19 7.68 5.35
C ASP A 63 -4.38 8.50 6.38
N TRP A 64 -4.02 7.91 7.51
CA TRP A 64 -3.18 8.56 8.51
C TRP A 64 -1.81 8.98 7.96
N ILE A 65 -1.26 8.22 6.98
CA ILE A 65 0.01 8.57 6.32
C ILE A 65 -0.16 9.85 5.52
N THR A 66 -1.25 9.96 4.75
CA THR A 66 -1.57 11.16 3.97
C THR A 66 -1.83 12.37 4.86
N THR A 67 -2.49 12.14 6.00
CA THR A 67 -2.80 13.19 6.97
C THR A 67 -1.53 13.78 7.59
N ILE A 68 -0.54 12.93 7.93
CA ILE A 68 0.73 13.39 8.53
C ILE A 68 1.65 14.00 7.49
N SER A 69 1.76 13.39 6.31
CA SER A 69 2.74 13.80 5.29
C SER A 69 2.25 14.89 4.34
N GLY A 70 0.93 15.04 4.20
CA GLY A 70 0.32 15.89 3.18
C GLY A 70 0.47 15.36 1.75
N ALA A 71 1.02 14.16 1.56
CA ALA A 71 1.23 13.55 0.26
C ALA A 71 0.23 12.43 -0.03
N PRO A 72 -0.32 12.35 -1.25
CA PRO A 72 -1.29 11.31 -1.61
C PRO A 72 -0.63 9.93 -1.69
N LEU A 73 -1.40 8.90 -1.29
CA LEU A 73 -1.06 7.51 -1.56
C LEU A 73 -1.41 7.14 -3.00
N ALA A 74 -0.55 6.36 -3.64
CA ALA A 74 -0.85 5.77 -4.93
C ALA A 74 -1.35 4.33 -4.73
N VAL A 75 -2.61 4.07 -5.09
CA VAL A 75 -3.28 2.77 -4.97
C VAL A 75 -3.74 2.32 -6.33
N ALA A 76 -3.28 1.15 -6.78
CA ALA A 76 -3.73 0.50 -7.99
C ALA A 76 -4.38 -0.85 -7.67
N VAL A 77 -5.52 -1.11 -8.27
CA VAL A 77 -6.15 -2.43 -8.31
C VAL A 77 -6.12 -2.91 -9.74
N CYS A 78 -5.40 -3.98 -9.98
CA CYS A 78 -5.08 -4.51 -11.30
C CYS A 78 -5.73 -5.87 -11.51
N GLY A 79 -6.16 -6.10 -12.73
CA GLY A 79 -6.61 -7.39 -13.23
C GLY A 79 -5.78 -7.80 -14.44
N LYS A 80 -6.18 -8.89 -15.12
CA LYS A 80 -5.47 -9.43 -16.30
C LYS A 80 -5.25 -8.40 -17.41
N ALA A 81 -6.21 -7.53 -17.68
CA ALA A 81 -6.16 -6.54 -18.74
C ALA A 81 -5.46 -5.23 -18.36
N GLY A 82 -4.98 -5.11 -17.12
CA GLY A 82 -4.35 -3.90 -16.60
C GLY A 82 -5.11 -3.28 -15.42
N PRO A 83 -4.96 -1.96 -15.18
CA PRO A 83 -5.61 -1.30 -14.06
C PRO A 83 -7.12 -1.26 -14.21
N LEU A 84 -7.84 -1.81 -13.24
CA LEU A 84 -9.29 -1.74 -13.13
C LEU A 84 -9.73 -0.49 -12.37
N SER A 85 -8.96 -0.11 -11.35
CA SER A 85 -9.15 1.11 -10.59
C SER A 85 -7.81 1.58 -10.03
N ALA A 86 -7.44 2.82 -10.30
CA ALA A 86 -6.16 3.38 -9.84
C ALA A 86 -6.31 4.84 -9.45
N THR A 87 -5.49 5.29 -8.51
CA THR A 87 -5.27 6.71 -8.23
C THR A 87 -4.20 7.28 -9.16
N ASP A 88 -4.09 8.60 -9.21
CA ASP A 88 -3.06 9.26 -10.01
C ASP A 88 -1.64 8.79 -9.60
N GLY A 89 -0.83 8.47 -10.60
CA GLY A 89 0.53 7.99 -10.39
C GLY A 89 0.66 6.52 -9.97
N ALA A 90 -0.44 5.80 -9.74
CA ALA A 90 -0.42 4.39 -9.40
C ALA A 90 -0.28 3.51 -10.65
N THR A 91 0.60 2.53 -10.58
CA THR A 91 0.89 1.60 -11.68
C THR A 91 0.76 0.15 -11.24
N CYS A 92 0.43 -0.72 -12.19
CA CYS A 92 0.42 -2.16 -12.00
C CYS A 92 1.84 -2.74 -12.01
N SER A 93 2.03 -3.90 -11.41
CA SER A 93 3.32 -4.59 -11.37
C SER A 93 3.84 -5.08 -12.72
N GLY A 94 2.96 -5.17 -13.72
CA GLY A 94 3.27 -5.77 -15.02
C GLY A 94 3.34 -7.30 -15.02
N LEU A 95 3.01 -7.94 -13.90
CA LEU A 95 2.92 -9.40 -13.82
C LEU A 95 1.70 -9.91 -14.58
N ALA A 96 1.84 -11.08 -15.21
CA ALA A 96 0.72 -11.76 -15.84
C ALA A 96 -0.24 -12.29 -14.78
N LEU A 97 -1.43 -11.71 -14.71
CA LEU A 97 -2.51 -12.12 -13.81
C LEU A 97 -3.48 -13.06 -14.51
N ALA A 98 -4.09 -13.98 -13.78
CA ALA A 98 -5.17 -14.83 -14.27
C ALA A 98 -6.47 -14.01 -14.45
N ASP A 99 -7.46 -14.58 -15.20
CA ASP A 99 -8.73 -13.89 -15.48
C ASP A 99 -9.55 -13.57 -14.21
N ASP A 100 -9.36 -14.39 -13.17
CA ASP A 100 -10.04 -14.30 -11.88
C ASP A 100 -9.16 -13.72 -10.77
N GLN A 101 -7.99 -13.17 -11.12
CA GLN A 101 -7.01 -12.64 -10.17
C GLN A 101 -7.05 -11.13 -10.09
N PHE A 102 -7.06 -10.62 -8.87
CA PHE A 102 -6.84 -9.21 -8.54
C PHE A 102 -5.49 -9.02 -7.83
N GLU A 103 -4.85 -7.94 -8.16
CA GLU A 103 -3.66 -7.47 -7.46
C GLU A 103 -3.93 -6.05 -6.94
N VAL A 104 -3.69 -5.83 -5.66
CA VAL A 104 -3.77 -4.52 -5.01
C VAL A 104 -2.36 -4.07 -4.67
N ILE A 105 -1.98 -2.92 -5.18
CA ILE A 105 -0.67 -2.29 -4.94
C ILE A 105 -0.91 -0.97 -4.24
N VAL A 106 -0.26 -0.76 -3.11
CA VAL A 106 -0.27 0.50 -2.36
C VAL A 106 1.15 1.00 -2.28
N SER A 107 1.41 2.21 -2.75
CA SER A 107 2.74 2.81 -2.72
C SER A 107 2.71 4.23 -2.16
N TYR A 108 3.80 4.59 -1.48
CA TYR A 108 4.00 5.89 -0.87
C TYR A 108 5.40 6.42 -1.16
N PRO A 109 5.55 7.64 -1.72
CA PRO A 109 6.83 8.23 -2.08
C PRO A 109 7.54 8.81 -0.85
N TYR A 110 8.10 7.94 0.01
CA TYR A 110 8.72 8.33 1.27
C TYR A 110 9.93 9.27 1.08
N GLY A 111 10.73 9.04 0.04
CA GLY A 111 11.90 9.88 -0.23
C GLY A 111 11.58 11.34 -0.56
N ALA A 112 10.42 11.57 -1.23
CA ALA A 112 9.94 12.92 -1.53
C ALA A 112 9.18 13.55 -0.35
N HIS A 113 8.48 12.74 0.44
CA HIS A 113 7.61 13.19 1.54
C HIS A 113 7.88 12.35 2.80
N PRO A 114 9.03 12.54 3.47
CA PRO A 114 9.36 11.78 4.66
C PRO A 114 8.42 12.14 5.81
N LEU A 115 8.01 11.11 6.59
CA LEU A 115 7.13 11.29 7.76
C LEU A 115 7.84 11.97 8.93
N ILE A 116 9.17 11.88 8.98
CA ILE A 116 10.02 12.57 9.94
C ILE A 116 10.99 13.48 9.17
N PRO A 117 11.20 14.75 9.60
CA PRO A 117 12.13 15.64 8.95
C PRO A 117 13.53 15.03 8.85
N ASN A 118 14.13 15.03 7.68
CA ASN A 118 15.46 14.51 7.47
C ASN A 118 16.51 15.42 8.13
N LEU A 119 17.36 14.84 8.96
CA LEU A 119 18.54 15.52 9.47
C LEU A 119 19.66 15.48 8.41
N PRO A 120 20.40 16.59 8.23
CA PRO A 120 21.45 16.68 7.20
C PRO A 120 22.60 15.69 7.37
N LEU A 121 22.71 15.01 8.52
CA LEU A 121 23.70 13.97 8.79
C LEU A 121 23.23 12.54 8.44
N VAL A 122 21.92 12.34 8.26
CA VAL A 122 21.36 11.02 7.90
C VAL A 122 21.19 11.01 6.39
N ASP A 123 22.12 10.36 5.72
CA ASP A 123 22.15 10.30 4.26
C ASP A 123 20.93 9.55 3.69
N ARG A 124 20.42 10.02 2.56
CA ARG A 124 19.33 9.40 1.80
C ARG A 124 19.58 7.92 1.48
N ALA A 125 20.84 7.48 1.51
CA ALA A 125 21.22 6.09 1.29
C ALA A 125 20.67 5.10 2.35
N MET A 126 20.25 5.59 3.50
CA MET A 126 19.72 4.76 4.60
C MET A 126 18.18 4.71 4.66
N VAL A 127 17.50 5.47 3.81
CA VAL A 127 16.04 5.60 3.83
C VAL A 127 15.48 5.17 2.46
N PRO A 128 14.44 4.33 2.41
CA PRO A 128 13.84 3.90 1.14
C PRO A 128 13.16 5.09 0.43
N ASP A 129 13.33 5.19 -0.88
CA ASP A 129 12.67 6.22 -1.69
C ASP A 129 11.16 5.99 -1.77
N ILE A 130 10.75 4.74 -1.88
CA ILE A 130 9.35 4.33 -2.01
C ILE A 130 9.04 3.21 -1.03
N LEU A 131 7.98 3.37 -0.25
CA LEU A 131 7.36 2.29 0.50
C LEU A 131 6.26 1.67 -0.37
N GLN A 132 6.29 0.37 -0.56
CA GLN A 132 5.32 -0.33 -1.39
C GLN A 132 4.86 -1.61 -0.71
N ALA A 133 3.56 -1.87 -0.81
CA ALA A 133 2.95 -3.13 -0.42
C ALA A 133 2.11 -3.68 -1.56
N ARG A 134 2.05 -5.00 -1.67
CA ARG A 134 1.32 -5.70 -2.70
C ARG A 134 0.62 -6.92 -2.13
N ALA A 135 -0.64 -7.11 -2.52
CA ALA A 135 -1.41 -8.31 -2.22
C ALA A 135 -2.15 -8.79 -3.46
N SER A 136 -2.17 -10.09 -3.70
CA SER A 136 -2.95 -10.70 -4.79
C SER A 136 -3.92 -11.73 -4.26
N VAL A 137 -5.11 -11.80 -4.86
CA VAL A 137 -6.16 -12.75 -4.50
C VAL A 137 -6.81 -13.31 -5.76
N ARG A 138 -7.31 -14.56 -5.67
CA ARG A 138 -8.06 -15.20 -6.73
C ARG A 138 -9.51 -15.44 -6.30
N LEU A 139 -10.44 -15.21 -7.20
CA LEU A 139 -11.87 -15.47 -6.95
C LEU A 139 -12.17 -16.98 -6.87
N SER A 140 -11.42 -17.81 -7.61
CA SER A 140 -11.54 -19.26 -7.58
C SER A 140 -11.26 -19.89 -6.22
N ASP A 141 -10.39 -19.27 -5.41
CA ASP A 141 -10.08 -19.77 -4.07
C ASP A 141 -11.27 -19.72 -3.11
N LEU A 142 -12.26 -18.84 -3.37
CA LEU A 142 -13.52 -18.81 -2.62
C LEU A 142 -14.42 -19.99 -2.94
N ALA A 143 -14.45 -20.43 -4.20
CA ALA A 143 -15.25 -21.57 -4.62
C ALA A 143 -14.69 -22.89 -4.07
N ALA A 144 -13.36 -22.98 -3.94
CA ALA A 144 -12.69 -24.17 -3.40
C ALA A 144 -12.86 -24.31 -1.87
N ASN A 145 -12.94 -23.21 -1.13
CA ASN A 145 -13.07 -23.19 0.33
C ASN A 145 -14.52 -23.06 0.83
N GLY A 146 -15.48 -22.75 -0.03
CA GLY A 146 -16.90 -22.59 0.29
C GLY A 146 -17.74 -23.87 0.19
N GLY A 147 -17.13 -25.00 -0.11
CA GLY A 147 -17.77 -26.29 -0.28
C GLY A 147 -17.60 -27.25 0.92
N ALA A 148 -17.80 -26.71 2.13
CA ALA A 148 -17.92 -27.54 3.33
C ALA A 148 -19.11 -27.10 4.15
#